data_6f85b70fef6f54f808c67db9406be4f3
#
_entry.id   6f85b70fef6f54f808c67db9406be4f3
#
_cell.length_a   1.000
_cell.length_b   1.000
_cell.length_c   1.000
_cell.angle_alpha   90.00
_cell.angle_beta   90.00
_cell.angle_gamma   90.00
#
_symmetry.space_group_name_H-M   'P 1'
#
loop_
_entity.id
_entity.type
_entity.pdbx_description
1 polymer ?
#
loop_
_entity_poly.entity_id
_entity_poly.type
_entity_poly.pdbx_seq_one_letter_code
_entity_poly.pdbx_strand_id
1 'polypeptide(L)'
;MQLEDARAVRRNDRRDRTMTDERKIPVLRVTPAEAKRALLVLAGVVAWWCASWLAIGPSMEPRGPVFAVYVLLFVATFAGHYVARFPPLPPLFGQLVAGFVMRNVPGLSEAVGEAVDARCSSAMRTAALGVILVRAGLSLDVAAVYRLRWPAARLAFGPSTAEALAVALLAKPALNLPWTHCAVLGYLFAAISPAVVIPSLLRLQDKGYGVKAGVPALVTTAASVDVVYAIAGFGVCAGFLVTAAGGGASSAAWRAPTQIVGGALLGYLAGRALGAITPPDRKVSPSVGSPDAFRAWEVPGETPARRAAWLLGMSLLILFAGAEAEMTGGAALGVIVASAAAAREWGALDAKACGGVLNVLWNDFAQPLLFALIGAAVDVSRLSGDEVGAGVGLLAAGLCVRGLVAFLAAGGGQLAFTERIFVAIAWMPKATVQAALAGLPLDAAIAYEGGDKNGPETKRAEVILALGVLAILITAPLGAAAVAVSGERLLKKAEASDEESNEQ
;
A
#
# COMPACT_ATOMS: atom_id res chain seq x y z
N MET A 1 8.38 42.83 -48.32
CA MET A 1 6.98 42.46 -48.62
C MET A 1 6.73 40.93 -48.62
N GLN A 2 7.66 40.07 -49.06
CA GLN A 2 7.44 38.60 -49.08
C GLN A 2 7.74 37.88 -47.73
N LEU A 3 8.45 38.49 -46.79
CA LEU A 3 8.79 37.88 -45.49
C LEU A 3 7.78 38.19 -44.36
N GLU A 4 6.97 39.23 -44.54
CA GLU A 4 5.90 39.58 -43.59
C GLU A 4 4.62 38.75 -43.84
N ASP A 5 4.31 38.45 -45.11
CA ASP A 5 3.18 37.59 -45.44
C ASP A 5 3.38 36.15 -44.98
N ALA A 6 4.61 35.62 -45.00
CA ALA A 6 4.91 34.27 -44.50
C ALA A 6 4.81 34.17 -42.98
N ARG A 7 5.01 35.26 -42.22
CA ARG A 7 4.82 35.32 -40.79
C ARG A 7 3.36 35.44 -40.35
N ALA A 8 2.57 36.16 -41.18
CA ALA A 8 1.12 36.28 -40.95
C ALA A 8 0.39 34.95 -41.17
N VAL A 9 0.75 34.19 -42.21
CA VAL A 9 0.18 32.87 -42.51
C VAL A 9 0.54 31.87 -41.40
N ARG A 10 1.77 31.85 -40.88
CA ARG A 10 2.17 30.99 -39.78
C ARG A 10 1.53 31.39 -38.41
N ARG A 11 1.14 32.64 -38.22
CA ARG A 11 0.41 33.09 -37.03
C ARG A 11 -1.05 32.70 -37.07
N ASN A 12 -1.68 32.69 -38.22
CA ASN A 12 -3.06 32.24 -38.39
C ASN A 12 -3.17 30.73 -38.26
N ASP A 13 -2.25 29.96 -38.83
CA ASP A 13 -2.21 28.49 -38.68
C ASP A 13 -1.98 28.03 -37.24
N ARG A 14 -1.29 28.83 -36.42
CA ARG A 14 -1.18 28.57 -34.96
C ARG A 14 -2.42 28.97 -34.16
N ARG A 15 -3.19 29.98 -34.61
CA ARG A 15 -4.43 30.38 -33.94
C ARG A 15 -5.58 29.41 -34.22
N ASP A 16 -5.66 28.87 -35.44
CA ASP A 16 -6.67 27.87 -35.77
C ASP A 16 -6.43 26.52 -35.12
N ARG A 17 -5.16 26.16 -34.80
CA ARG A 17 -4.84 24.95 -34.02
C ARG A 17 -5.14 25.06 -32.52
N THR A 18 -5.34 26.26 -31.99
CA THR A 18 -5.63 26.47 -30.54
C THR A 18 -7.12 26.61 -30.22
N MET A 19 -8.00 26.68 -31.25
CA MET A 19 -9.45 26.87 -31.03
C MET A 19 -10.30 25.60 -31.28
N THR A 20 -9.72 24.48 -31.69
CA THR A 20 -10.47 23.24 -31.95
C THR A 20 -10.04 22.05 -31.11
N ASP A 21 -9.34 22.29 -30.02
CA ASP A 21 -9.14 21.21 -29.02
C ASP A 21 -10.33 21.14 -28.03
N GLU A 22 -11.53 20.97 -28.58
CA GLU A 22 -12.63 20.39 -27.86
C GLU A 22 -12.13 19.03 -27.33
N ARG A 23 -12.01 18.89 -26.03
CA ARG A 23 -11.74 17.62 -25.35
C ARG A 23 -12.80 16.59 -25.77
N LYS A 24 -12.58 15.98 -26.93
CA LYS A 24 -13.32 14.78 -27.31
C LYS A 24 -12.98 13.73 -26.27
N ILE A 25 -13.95 13.42 -25.44
CA ILE A 25 -13.92 12.20 -24.62
C ILE A 25 -13.47 11.08 -25.56
N PRO A 26 -12.37 10.37 -25.30
CA PRO A 26 -11.91 9.34 -26.21
C PRO A 26 -12.99 8.26 -26.28
N VAL A 27 -13.78 8.29 -27.34
CA VAL A 27 -14.67 7.18 -27.66
C VAL A 27 -13.76 5.98 -27.88
N LEU A 28 -13.92 4.95 -27.06
CA LEU A 28 -13.14 3.72 -27.08
C LEU A 28 -13.32 3.02 -28.45
N ARG A 29 -12.57 3.43 -29.46
CA ARG A 29 -12.46 2.68 -30.71
C ARG A 29 -11.45 1.56 -30.47
N VAL A 30 -11.96 0.38 -30.11
CA VAL A 30 -11.16 -0.83 -30.01
C VAL A 30 -10.65 -1.17 -31.40
N THR A 31 -9.35 -1.10 -31.62
CA THR A 31 -8.75 -1.51 -32.89
C THR A 31 -8.85 -3.02 -33.06
N PRO A 32 -8.88 -3.56 -34.31
CA PRO A 32 -8.90 -4.99 -34.54
C PRO A 32 -7.72 -5.73 -33.87
N ALA A 33 -6.56 -5.07 -33.75
CA ALA A 33 -5.39 -5.62 -33.07
C ALA A 33 -5.60 -5.72 -31.55
N GLU A 34 -6.24 -4.72 -30.94
CA GLU A 34 -6.59 -4.73 -29.52
C GLU A 34 -7.68 -5.79 -29.23
N ALA A 35 -8.67 -5.91 -30.10
CA ALA A 35 -9.70 -6.95 -30.00
C ALA A 35 -9.08 -8.36 -30.07
N LYS A 36 -8.15 -8.58 -31.01
CA LYS A 36 -7.42 -9.85 -31.12
C LYS A 36 -6.58 -10.14 -29.87
N ARG A 37 -5.88 -9.15 -29.32
CA ARG A 37 -5.13 -9.29 -28.06
C ARG A 37 -6.04 -9.63 -26.88
N ALA A 38 -7.17 -8.92 -26.77
CA ALA A 38 -8.14 -9.19 -25.71
C ALA A 38 -8.72 -10.63 -25.82
N LEU A 39 -9.01 -11.09 -27.04
CA LEU A 39 -9.48 -12.46 -27.27
C LEU A 39 -8.41 -13.49 -26.89
N LEU A 40 -7.14 -13.28 -27.24
CA LEU A 40 -6.05 -14.17 -26.86
C LEU A 40 -5.84 -14.22 -25.34
N VAL A 41 -5.92 -13.08 -24.66
CA VAL A 41 -5.85 -13.02 -23.20
C VAL A 41 -7.02 -13.77 -22.57
N LEU A 42 -8.24 -13.55 -23.07
CA LEU A 42 -9.44 -14.25 -22.60
C LEU A 42 -9.31 -15.75 -22.81
N ALA A 43 -8.86 -16.19 -23.99
CA ALA A 43 -8.64 -17.62 -24.29
C ALA A 43 -7.60 -18.21 -23.34
N GLY A 44 -6.50 -17.52 -23.06
CA GLY A 44 -5.49 -17.93 -22.08
C GLY A 44 -6.05 -18.06 -20.66
N VAL A 45 -6.87 -17.10 -20.24
CA VAL A 45 -7.54 -17.13 -18.93
C VAL A 45 -8.50 -18.32 -18.82
N VAL A 46 -9.33 -18.56 -19.87
CA VAL A 46 -10.24 -19.71 -19.91
C VAL A 46 -9.46 -21.03 -19.91
N ALA A 47 -8.39 -21.14 -20.71
CA ALA A 47 -7.56 -22.34 -20.73
C ALA A 47 -6.92 -22.62 -19.35
N TRP A 48 -6.42 -21.59 -18.69
CA TRP A 48 -5.87 -21.68 -17.33
C TRP A 48 -6.94 -22.08 -16.31
N TRP A 49 -8.15 -21.52 -16.42
CA TRP A 49 -9.28 -21.92 -15.59
C TRP A 49 -9.66 -23.39 -15.81
N CYS A 50 -9.80 -23.84 -17.06
CA CYS A 50 -10.10 -25.25 -17.39
C CYS A 50 -9.03 -26.20 -16.83
N ALA A 51 -7.74 -25.87 -17.00
CA ALA A 51 -6.65 -26.66 -16.46
C ALA A 51 -6.71 -26.74 -14.92
N SER A 52 -6.97 -25.62 -14.26
CA SER A 52 -7.12 -25.55 -12.80
C SER A 52 -8.35 -26.33 -12.32
N TRP A 53 -9.46 -26.28 -13.06
CA TRP A 53 -10.66 -27.05 -12.75
C TRP A 53 -10.41 -28.56 -12.86
N LEU A 54 -9.74 -29.00 -13.90
CA LEU A 54 -9.33 -30.41 -14.05
C LEU A 54 -8.40 -30.89 -12.94
N ALA A 55 -7.54 -29.99 -12.41
CA ALA A 55 -6.58 -30.32 -11.36
C ALA A 55 -7.17 -30.28 -9.95
N ILE A 56 -8.03 -29.28 -9.65
CA ILE A 56 -8.52 -28.98 -8.30
C ILE A 56 -9.97 -29.49 -8.09
N GLY A 57 -10.73 -29.66 -9.17
CA GLY A 57 -12.12 -30.17 -9.13
C GLY A 57 -13.15 -29.10 -8.68
N PRO A 58 -14.17 -29.48 -7.86
CA PRO A 58 -15.35 -28.66 -7.59
C PRO A 58 -15.08 -27.26 -7.02
N SER A 59 -13.97 -27.07 -6.33
CA SER A 59 -13.59 -25.73 -5.82
C SER A 59 -13.35 -24.70 -6.91
N MET A 60 -13.13 -25.14 -8.15
CA MET A 60 -12.90 -24.30 -9.34
C MET A 60 -14.17 -24.18 -10.22
N GLU A 61 -15.27 -24.78 -9.83
CA GLU A 61 -16.57 -24.57 -10.48
C GLU A 61 -17.10 -23.16 -10.18
N PRO A 62 -17.97 -22.61 -11.04
CA PRO A 62 -18.68 -21.37 -10.75
C PRO A 62 -19.35 -21.43 -9.37
N ARG A 63 -19.16 -20.39 -8.55
CA ARG A 63 -19.53 -20.29 -7.13
C ARG A 63 -18.61 -21.07 -6.17
N GLY A 64 -17.57 -21.74 -6.66
CA GLY A 64 -16.56 -22.36 -5.81
C GLY A 64 -15.60 -21.31 -5.24
N PRO A 65 -14.98 -21.55 -4.07
CA PRO A 65 -14.13 -20.55 -3.38
C PRO A 65 -12.87 -20.20 -4.17
N VAL A 66 -12.25 -21.16 -4.86
CA VAL A 66 -11.05 -20.93 -5.67
C VAL A 66 -11.42 -20.20 -6.95
N PHE A 67 -12.54 -20.55 -7.58
CA PHE A 67 -13.08 -19.82 -8.73
C PHE A 67 -13.35 -18.36 -8.41
N ALA A 68 -13.96 -18.07 -7.25
CA ALA A 68 -14.25 -16.72 -6.83
C ALA A 68 -12.99 -15.85 -6.70
N VAL A 69 -11.93 -16.37 -6.08
CA VAL A 69 -10.64 -15.69 -5.96
C VAL A 69 -10.00 -15.47 -7.34
N TYR A 70 -10.07 -16.48 -8.21
CA TYR A 70 -9.53 -16.38 -9.57
C TYR A 70 -10.22 -15.28 -10.38
N VAL A 71 -11.55 -15.22 -10.34
CA VAL A 71 -12.34 -14.17 -11.01
C VAL A 71 -12.03 -12.80 -10.42
N LEU A 72 -11.98 -12.68 -9.09
CA LEU A 72 -11.64 -11.43 -8.41
C LEU A 72 -10.27 -10.91 -8.83
N LEU A 73 -9.25 -11.77 -8.83
CA LEU A 73 -7.91 -11.40 -9.25
C LEU A 73 -7.88 -10.91 -10.70
N PHE A 74 -8.53 -11.65 -11.61
CA PHE A 74 -8.56 -11.29 -13.02
C PHE A 74 -9.26 -9.96 -13.27
N VAL A 75 -10.48 -9.80 -12.72
CA VAL A 75 -11.28 -8.58 -12.90
C VAL A 75 -10.58 -7.37 -12.26
N ALA A 76 -9.99 -7.55 -11.07
CA ALA A 76 -9.25 -6.49 -10.40
C ALA A 76 -8.00 -6.07 -11.19
N THR A 77 -7.26 -7.03 -11.74
CA THR A 77 -6.09 -6.74 -12.58
C THR A 77 -6.49 -5.93 -13.81
N PHE A 78 -7.57 -6.34 -14.49
CA PHE A 78 -8.11 -5.62 -15.64
C PHE A 78 -8.59 -4.21 -15.26
N ALA A 79 -9.37 -4.09 -14.18
CA ALA A 79 -9.88 -2.80 -13.69
C ALA A 79 -8.74 -1.85 -13.28
N GLY A 80 -7.70 -2.38 -12.64
CA GLY A 80 -6.52 -1.61 -12.29
C GLY A 80 -5.77 -1.07 -13.51
N HIS A 81 -5.56 -1.92 -14.52
CA HIS A 81 -4.94 -1.50 -15.78
C HIS A 81 -5.78 -0.48 -16.54
N TYR A 82 -7.11 -0.63 -16.51
CA TYR A 82 -8.02 0.33 -17.13
C TYR A 82 -7.95 1.69 -16.45
N VAL A 83 -8.02 1.74 -15.12
CA VAL A 83 -7.93 2.97 -14.32
C VAL A 83 -6.57 3.66 -14.49
N ALA A 84 -5.49 2.90 -14.59
CA ALA A 84 -4.14 3.44 -14.82
C ALA A 84 -3.99 4.24 -16.12
N ARG A 85 -4.92 4.08 -17.08
CA ARG A 85 -4.97 4.90 -18.33
C ARG A 85 -5.44 6.33 -18.09
N PHE A 86 -5.98 6.63 -16.91
CA PHE A 86 -6.50 7.94 -16.53
C PHE A 86 -5.65 8.58 -15.41
N PRO A 87 -4.43 9.07 -15.71
CA PRO A 87 -3.63 9.74 -14.69
C PRO A 87 -4.39 10.97 -14.15
N PRO A 88 -4.30 11.25 -12.85
CA PRO A 88 -3.39 10.66 -11.86
C PRO A 88 -3.96 9.48 -11.04
N LEU A 89 -5.04 8.83 -11.49
CA LEU A 89 -5.68 7.76 -10.72
C LEU A 89 -4.75 6.56 -10.51
N PRO A 90 -4.62 6.05 -9.28
CA PRO A 90 -3.80 4.87 -9.01
C PRO A 90 -4.54 3.57 -9.41
N PRO A 91 -3.82 2.54 -9.93
CA PRO A 91 -4.42 1.25 -10.30
C PRO A 91 -5.23 0.58 -9.18
N LEU A 92 -4.74 0.71 -7.94
CA LEU A 92 -5.36 0.13 -6.75
C LEU A 92 -6.82 0.60 -6.54
N PHE A 93 -7.18 1.78 -7.00
CA PHE A 93 -8.55 2.27 -6.94
C PHE A 93 -9.51 1.41 -7.78
N GLY A 94 -9.13 1.11 -9.03
CA GLY A 94 -9.92 0.21 -9.89
C GLY A 94 -10.00 -1.21 -9.33
N GLN A 95 -8.94 -1.71 -8.74
CA GLN A 95 -8.88 -3.03 -8.11
C GLN A 95 -9.82 -3.13 -6.91
N LEU A 96 -9.85 -2.12 -6.05
CA LEU A 96 -10.73 -2.04 -4.90
C LEU A 96 -12.21 -1.96 -5.33
N VAL A 97 -12.51 -1.07 -6.29
CA VAL A 97 -13.87 -0.91 -6.84
C VAL A 97 -14.36 -2.22 -7.47
N ALA A 98 -13.50 -2.94 -8.18
CA ALA A 98 -13.85 -4.23 -8.76
C ALA A 98 -14.30 -5.23 -7.69
N GLY A 99 -13.55 -5.40 -6.62
CA GLY A 99 -13.93 -6.26 -5.49
C GLY A 99 -15.24 -5.82 -4.83
N PHE A 100 -15.38 -4.51 -4.59
CA PHE A 100 -16.59 -3.93 -4.01
C PHE A 100 -17.83 -4.18 -4.88
N VAL A 101 -17.74 -4.02 -6.19
CA VAL A 101 -18.83 -4.29 -7.15
C VAL A 101 -19.19 -5.79 -7.14
N MET A 102 -18.18 -6.67 -7.13
CA MET A 102 -18.40 -8.13 -7.09
C MET A 102 -19.13 -8.57 -5.81
N ARG A 103 -19.01 -7.84 -4.71
CA ARG A 103 -19.71 -8.14 -3.45
C ARG A 103 -21.13 -7.58 -3.39
N ASN A 104 -21.37 -6.39 -3.97
CA ASN A 104 -22.58 -5.64 -3.70
C ASN A 104 -23.59 -5.60 -4.86
N VAL A 105 -23.24 -6.15 -6.04
CA VAL A 105 -24.15 -6.25 -7.17
C VAL A 105 -24.84 -7.62 -7.17
N PRO A 106 -26.19 -7.66 -7.16
CA PRO A 106 -26.94 -8.91 -7.24
C PRO A 106 -26.50 -9.78 -8.42
N GLY A 107 -26.44 -11.09 -8.25
CA GLY A 107 -25.92 -12.05 -9.22
C GLY A 107 -24.39 -12.18 -9.23
N LEU A 108 -23.64 -11.08 -9.12
CA LEU A 108 -22.19 -11.13 -8.95
C LEU A 108 -21.81 -11.49 -7.51
N SER A 109 -22.56 -10.98 -6.53
CA SER A 109 -22.39 -11.32 -5.11
C SER A 109 -22.52 -12.82 -4.88
N GLU A 110 -23.58 -13.40 -5.37
CA GLU A 110 -23.85 -14.85 -5.23
C GLU A 110 -22.83 -15.72 -5.97
N ALA A 111 -22.36 -15.26 -7.13
CA ALA A 111 -21.43 -16.02 -7.97
C ALA A 111 -19.96 -15.93 -7.49
N VAL A 112 -19.56 -14.79 -6.94
CA VAL A 112 -18.17 -14.49 -6.63
C VAL A 112 -18.01 -13.89 -5.23
N GLY A 113 -18.70 -12.81 -4.90
CA GLY A 113 -18.47 -12.03 -3.68
C GLY A 113 -18.66 -12.82 -2.38
N GLU A 114 -19.70 -13.65 -2.31
CA GLU A 114 -20.02 -14.49 -1.15
C GLU A 114 -19.31 -15.85 -1.18
N ALA A 115 -18.88 -16.29 -2.36
CA ALA A 115 -18.22 -17.58 -2.54
C ALA A 115 -16.78 -17.59 -2.03
N VAL A 116 -16.19 -16.41 -1.74
CA VAL A 116 -14.84 -16.31 -1.18
C VAL A 116 -14.83 -16.83 0.25
N ASP A 117 -14.08 -17.91 0.48
CA ASP A 117 -13.88 -18.46 1.82
C ASP A 117 -13.13 -17.45 2.72
N ALA A 118 -13.68 -17.20 3.92
CA ALA A 118 -13.18 -16.18 4.84
C ALA A 118 -11.75 -16.49 5.31
N ARG A 119 -11.43 -17.77 5.61
CA ARG A 119 -10.10 -18.18 6.07
C ARG A 119 -9.07 -18.03 4.93
N CYS A 120 -9.44 -18.47 3.72
CA CYS A 120 -8.59 -18.30 2.54
C CYS A 120 -8.35 -16.83 2.23
N SER A 121 -9.39 -15.99 2.27
CA SER A 121 -9.29 -14.54 2.09
C SER A 121 -8.36 -13.90 3.12
N SER A 122 -8.49 -14.23 4.41
CA SER A 122 -7.62 -13.74 5.48
C SER A 122 -6.16 -14.13 5.26
N ALA A 123 -5.90 -15.41 4.94
CA ALA A 123 -4.54 -15.88 4.65
C ALA A 123 -3.91 -15.16 3.45
N MET A 124 -4.67 -14.96 2.36
CA MET A 124 -4.19 -14.24 1.18
C MET A 124 -3.92 -12.75 1.47
N ARG A 125 -4.78 -12.09 2.25
CA ARG A 125 -4.52 -10.70 2.68
C ARG A 125 -3.28 -10.60 3.55
N THR A 126 -3.08 -11.55 4.47
CA THR A 126 -1.88 -11.63 5.32
C THR A 126 -0.62 -11.88 4.47
N ALA A 127 -0.70 -12.74 3.45
CA ALA A 127 0.42 -12.95 2.54
C ALA A 127 0.76 -11.69 1.73
N ALA A 128 -0.25 -10.98 1.22
CA ALA A 128 -0.06 -9.70 0.54
C ALA A 128 0.51 -8.62 1.47
N LEU A 129 0.06 -8.58 2.74
CA LEU A 129 0.65 -7.74 3.79
C LEU A 129 2.14 -8.07 3.96
N GLY A 130 2.51 -9.36 3.98
CA GLY A 130 3.92 -9.78 4.03
C GLY A 130 4.76 -9.14 2.92
N VAL A 131 4.28 -9.17 1.68
CA VAL A 131 4.97 -8.52 0.54
C VAL A 131 5.17 -7.02 0.77
N ILE A 132 4.15 -6.30 1.26
CA ILE A 132 4.25 -4.86 1.56
C ILE A 132 5.29 -4.60 2.65
N LEU A 133 5.25 -5.36 3.76
CA LEU A 133 6.14 -5.17 4.91
C LEU A 133 7.59 -5.46 4.54
N VAL A 134 7.84 -6.51 3.76
CA VAL A 134 9.18 -6.82 3.25
C VAL A 134 9.71 -5.68 2.38
N ARG A 135 8.89 -5.18 1.46
CA ARG A 135 9.26 -4.03 0.61
C ARG A 135 9.54 -2.78 1.42
N ALA A 136 8.72 -2.51 2.43
CA ALA A 136 8.93 -1.37 3.34
C ALA A 136 10.28 -1.48 4.07
N GLY A 137 10.61 -2.67 4.60
CA GLY A 137 11.89 -2.91 5.26
C GLY A 137 13.09 -2.81 4.33
N LEU A 138 13.00 -3.39 3.12
CA LEU A 138 14.08 -3.33 2.11
C LEU A 138 14.31 -1.89 1.59
N SER A 139 13.26 -1.07 1.52
CA SER A 139 13.35 0.31 1.05
C SER A 139 13.80 1.31 2.11
N LEU A 140 13.97 0.87 3.37
CA LEU A 140 14.35 1.74 4.47
C LEU A 140 15.83 2.15 4.32
N ASP A 141 16.06 3.37 3.84
CA ASP A 141 17.40 3.98 3.82
C ASP A 141 17.76 4.48 5.23
N VAL A 142 18.45 3.60 5.97
CA VAL A 142 18.88 3.89 7.34
C VAL A 142 19.81 5.13 7.40
N ALA A 143 20.63 5.36 6.37
CA ALA A 143 21.51 6.52 6.31
C ALA A 143 20.72 7.82 6.10
N ALA A 144 19.71 7.81 5.22
CA ALA A 144 18.81 8.94 5.03
C ALA A 144 17.96 9.21 6.29
N VAL A 145 17.46 8.15 6.95
CA VAL A 145 16.74 8.27 8.23
C VAL A 145 17.64 8.92 9.28
N TYR A 146 18.92 8.52 9.39
CA TYR A 146 19.85 9.12 10.34
C TYR A 146 20.19 10.59 10.00
N ARG A 147 20.40 10.90 8.72
CA ARG A 147 20.68 12.26 8.26
C ARG A 147 19.49 13.20 8.43
N LEU A 148 18.27 12.73 8.13
CA LEU A 148 17.04 13.50 8.21
C LEU A 148 16.25 13.24 9.51
N ARG A 149 16.87 12.62 10.52
CA ARG A 149 16.23 12.08 11.74
C ARG A 149 15.19 13.00 12.38
N TRP A 150 15.53 14.26 12.62
CA TRP A 150 14.61 15.17 13.30
C TRP A 150 13.45 15.65 12.42
N PRO A 151 13.67 16.14 11.16
CA PRO A 151 12.58 16.47 10.26
C PRO A 151 11.70 15.25 9.93
N ALA A 152 12.32 14.12 9.62
CA ALA A 152 11.59 12.89 9.29
C ALA A 152 10.79 12.35 10.48
N ALA A 153 11.35 12.35 11.68
CA ALA A 153 10.66 11.90 12.89
C ALA A 153 9.46 12.80 13.23
N ARG A 154 9.62 14.12 13.20
CA ARG A 154 8.48 15.04 13.44
C ARG A 154 7.37 14.83 12.44
N LEU A 155 7.72 14.64 11.16
CA LEU A 155 6.75 14.45 10.08
C LEU A 155 6.11 13.05 10.10
N ALA A 156 6.82 12.02 10.56
CA ALA A 156 6.28 10.67 10.70
C ALA A 156 5.38 10.53 11.94
N PHE A 157 5.89 10.90 13.11
CA PHE A 157 5.19 10.63 14.38
C PHE A 157 4.09 11.67 14.68
N GLY A 158 4.35 12.96 14.42
CA GLY A 158 3.43 14.04 14.78
C GLY A 158 2.04 13.91 14.14
N PRO A 159 1.94 13.97 12.81
CA PRO A 159 0.65 13.88 12.12
C PRO A 159 -0.10 12.58 12.39
N SER A 160 0.61 11.44 12.43
CA SER A 160 -0.01 10.13 12.67
C SER A 160 -0.55 9.99 14.07
N THR A 161 0.19 10.43 15.10
CA THR A 161 -0.31 10.42 16.49
C THR A 161 -1.51 11.35 16.64
N ALA A 162 -1.42 12.57 16.08
CA ALA A 162 -2.48 13.55 16.20
C ALA A 162 -3.77 13.09 15.50
N GLU A 163 -3.67 12.51 14.30
CA GLU A 163 -4.81 11.94 13.59
C GLU A 163 -5.39 10.74 14.35
N ALA A 164 -4.55 9.79 14.81
CA ALA A 164 -5.00 8.62 15.55
C ALA A 164 -5.78 9.01 16.81
N LEU A 165 -5.28 9.97 17.58
CA LEU A 165 -5.94 10.46 18.77
C LEU A 165 -7.24 11.20 18.44
N ALA A 166 -7.23 12.10 17.44
CA ALA A 166 -8.41 12.85 17.04
C ALA A 166 -9.54 11.91 16.57
N VAL A 167 -9.20 10.94 15.70
CA VAL A 167 -10.17 9.95 15.23
C VAL A 167 -10.68 9.08 16.38
N ALA A 168 -9.81 8.59 17.27
CA ALA A 168 -10.23 7.77 18.41
C ALA A 168 -11.17 8.52 19.37
N LEU A 169 -10.87 9.78 19.67
CA LEU A 169 -11.71 10.62 20.55
C LEU A 169 -13.06 10.93 19.91
N LEU A 170 -13.09 11.23 18.61
CA LEU A 170 -14.32 11.56 17.90
C LEU A 170 -15.16 10.31 17.56
N ALA A 171 -14.54 9.15 17.33
CA ALA A 171 -15.24 7.90 17.04
C ALA A 171 -16.08 7.42 18.22
N LYS A 172 -15.67 7.71 19.46
CA LYS A 172 -16.40 7.31 20.66
C LYS A 172 -17.83 7.86 20.68
N PRO A 173 -18.08 9.15 20.57
CA PRO A 173 -19.44 9.70 20.51
C PRO A 173 -20.13 9.47 19.16
N ALA A 174 -19.39 9.41 18.05
CA ALA A 174 -19.97 9.31 16.71
C ALA A 174 -20.47 7.90 16.38
N LEU A 175 -19.78 6.87 16.82
CA LEU A 175 -20.06 5.46 16.49
C LEU A 175 -20.40 4.60 17.72
N ASN A 176 -20.34 5.16 18.91
CA ASN A 176 -20.54 4.46 20.19
C ASN A 176 -19.70 3.17 20.35
N LEU A 177 -18.51 3.16 19.74
CA LEU A 177 -17.57 2.03 19.82
C LEU A 177 -16.85 2.00 21.18
N PRO A 178 -16.41 0.81 21.66
CA PRO A 178 -15.46 0.71 22.77
C PRO A 178 -14.16 1.45 22.46
N TRP A 179 -13.45 1.96 23.49
CA TRP A 179 -12.20 2.70 23.31
C TRP A 179 -11.12 1.93 22.55
N THR A 180 -11.06 0.60 22.73
CA THR A 180 -10.13 -0.27 21.98
C THR A 180 -10.39 -0.22 20.48
N HIS A 181 -11.66 -0.30 20.07
CA HIS A 181 -12.08 -0.17 18.66
C HIS A 181 -11.82 1.22 18.11
N CYS A 182 -12.08 2.27 18.92
CA CYS A 182 -11.77 3.64 18.54
C CYS A 182 -10.28 3.85 18.29
N ALA A 183 -9.42 3.28 19.14
CA ALA A 183 -7.97 3.35 18.98
C ALA A 183 -7.48 2.60 17.74
N VAL A 184 -8.04 1.42 17.47
CA VAL A 184 -7.77 0.65 16.24
C VAL A 184 -8.15 1.44 15.01
N LEU A 185 -9.36 2.05 14.97
CA LEU A 185 -9.80 2.90 13.88
C LEU A 185 -8.90 4.14 13.71
N GLY A 186 -8.47 4.74 14.83
CA GLY A 186 -7.56 5.87 14.83
C GLY A 186 -6.22 5.55 14.15
N TYR A 187 -5.57 4.46 14.54
CA TYR A 187 -4.32 4.04 13.91
C TYR A 187 -4.50 3.48 12.49
N LEU A 188 -5.66 2.88 12.19
CA LEU A 188 -6.00 2.49 10.82
C LEU A 188 -6.03 3.70 9.88
N PHE A 189 -6.62 4.81 10.32
CA PHE A 189 -6.65 6.04 9.53
C PHE A 189 -5.28 6.75 9.51
N ALA A 190 -4.49 6.64 10.56
CA ALA A 190 -3.26 7.41 10.74
C ALA A 190 -2.16 7.13 9.70
N ALA A 191 -2.15 5.97 9.04
CA ALA A 191 -1.09 5.64 8.09
C ALA A 191 -1.22 6.39 6.76
N ILE A 192 -0.09 6.96 6.28
CA ILE A 192 0.03 7.45 4.90
C ILE A 192 0.12 6.28 3.92
N SER A 193 -0.19 6.51 2.65
CA SER A 193 0.03 5.54 1.58
C SER A 193 1.22 5.90 0.69
N PRO A 194 2.40 5.28 0.89
CA PRO A 194 3.54 5.47 -0.01
C PRO A 194 3.23 5.07 -1.46
N ALA A 195 2.37 4.06 -1.66
CA ALA A 195 2.00 3.59 -2.99
C ALA A 195 1.26 4.63 -3.84
N VAL A 196 0.62 5.61 -3.21
CA VAL A 196 -0.05 6.73 -3.89
C VAL A 196 0.89 7.93 -4.03
N VAL A 197 1.65 8.23 -2.98
CA VAL A 197 2.47 9.46 -2.90
C VAL A 197 3.77 9.32 -3.66
N ILE A 198 4.53 8.23 -3.47
CA ILE A 198 5.87 8.08 -4.01
C ILE A 198 5.91 8.10 -5.55
N PRO A 199 5.02 7.41 -6.30
CA PRO A 199 5.05 7.48 -7.76
C PRO A 199 4.79 8.89 -8.31
N SER A 200 3.92 9.66 -7.64
CA SER A 200 3.65 11.04 -8.01
C SER A 200 4.83 11.96 -7.69
N LEU A 201 5.47 11.73 -6.55
CA LEU A 201 6.64 12.47 -6.10
C LEU A 201 7.86 12.23 -6.99
N LEU A 202 8.12 10.99 -7.40
CA LEU A 202 9.20 10.64 -8.34
C LEU A 202 9.00 11.31 -9.69
N ARG A 203 7.76 11.33 -10.23
CA ARG A 203 7.45 12.07 -11.46
C ARG A 203 7.70 13.57 -11.35
N LEU A 204 7.44 14.17 -10.20
CA LEU A 204 7.77 15.58 -9.93
C LEU A 204 9.28 15.79 -9.83
N GLN A 205 9.99 14.87 -9.19
CA GLN A 205 11.45 14.86 -9.09
C GLN A 205 12.11 14.76 -10.47
N ASP A 206 11.64 13.84 -11.33
CA ASP A 206 12.13 13.68 -12.71
C ASP A 206 11.94 14.96 -13.55
N LYS A 207 10.90 15.76 -13.22
CA LYS A 207 10.64 17.07 -13.81
C LYS A 207 11.44 18.22 -13.15
N GLY A 208 12.24 17.92 -12.14
CA GLY A 208 13.06 18.88 -11.39
C GLY A 208 12.34 19.64 -10.27
N TYR A 209 11.10 19.28 -9.90
CA TYR A 209 10.34 19.97 -8.86
C TYR A 209 10.75 19.54 -7.44
N GLY A 210 11.03 20.51 -6.56
CA GLY A 210 11.31 20.31 -5.14
C GLY A 210 12.65 19.66 -4.82
N VAL A 211 13.50 19.41 -5.84
CA VAL A 211 14.78 18.69 -5.68
C VAL A 211 15.75 19.51 -4.85
N LYS A 212 15.89 20.81 -5.14
CA LYS A 212 16.82 21.73 -4.44
C LYS A 212 16.50 21.86 -2.95
N ALA A 213 15.21 21.83 -2.59
CA ALA A 213 14.78 21.88 -1.19
C ALA A 213 14.78 20.50 -0.49
N GLY A 214 15.09 19.41 -1.20
CA GLY A 214 15.12 18.06 -0.65
C GLY A 214 13.76 17.48 -0.28
N VAL A 215 12.66 18.06 -0.80
CA VAL A 215 11.30 17.63 -0.51
C VAL A 215 11.06 16.14 -0.86
N PRO A 216 11.49 15.62 -2.04
CA PRO A 216 11.31 14.20 -2.36
C PRO A 216 11.98 13.26 -1.37
N ALA A 217 13.24 13.56 -0.97
CA ALA A 217 13.97 12.74 -0.01
C ALA A 217 13.34 12.77 1.38
N LEU A 218 12.92 13.94 1.85
CA LEU A 218 12.25 14.08 3.15
C LEU A 218 10.92 13.32 3.19
N VAL A 219 10.06 13.52 2.18
CA VAL A 219 8.75 12.89 2.10
C VAL A 219 8.87 11.36 2.02
N THR A 220 9.76 10.84 1.17
CA THR A 220 9.95 9.38 1.03
C THR A 220 10.49 8.76 2.33
N THR A 221 11.49 9.38 2.95
CA THR A 221 12.08 8.90 4.21
C THR A 221 11.06 8.92 5.35
N ALA A 222 10.37 10.04 5.52
CA ALA A 222 9.38 10.20 6.59
C ALA A 222 8.16 9.30 6.39
N ALA A 223 7.69 9.10 5.14
CA ALA A 223 6.59 8.20 4.82
C ALA A 223 6.90 6.74 5.17
N SER A 224 8.14 6.29 4.94
CA SER A 224 8.56 4.94 5.33
C SER A 224 8.52 4.74 6.84
N VAL A 225 8.96 5.74 7.62
CA VAL A 225 8.91 5.70 9.10
C VAL A 225 7.46 5.80 9.60
N ASP A 226 6.62 6.65 9.00
CA ASP A 226 5.20 6.83 9.33
C ASP A 226 4.43 5.50 9.21
N VAL A 227 4.64 4.78 8.12
CA VAL A 227 3.99 3.48 7.89
C VAL A 227 4.37 2.47 8.97
N VAL A 228 5.66 2.38 9.31
CA VAL A 228 6.14 1.47 10.38
C VAL A 228 5.49 1.83 11.71
N TYR A 229 5.46 3.12 12.04
CA TYR A 229 4.86 3.63 13.27
C TYR A 229 3.36 3.35 13.33
N ALA A 230 2.63 3.64 12.28
CA ALA A 230 1.18 3.43 12.24
C ALA A 230 0.80 1.95 12.32
N ILE A 231 1.54 1.07 11.63
CA ILE A 231 1.34 -0.39 11.69
C ILE A 231 1.63 -0.91 13.11
N ALA A 232 2.72 -0.45 13.75
CA ALA A 232 3.04 -0.82 15.11
C ALA A 232 1.95 -0.36 16.10
N GLY A 233 1.51 0.90 15.99
CA GLY A 233 0.42 1.44 16.80
C GLY A 233 -0.91 0.70 16.60
N PHE A 234 -1.26 0.40 15.35
CA PHE A 234 -2.43 -0.43 15.04
C PHE A 234 -2.32 -1.81 15.70
N GLY A 235 -1.17 -2.47 15.56
CA GLY A 235 -0.95 -3.81 16.12
C GLY A 235 -1.05 -3.84 17.64
N VAL A 236 -0.55 -2.80 18.32
CA VAL A 236 -0.74 -2.62 19.77
C VAL A 236 -2.22 -2.54 20.12
N CYS A 237 -2.96 -1.65 19.43
CA CYS A 237 -4.38 -1.44 19.68
C CYS A 237 -5.21 -2.69 19.34
N ALA A 238 -4.89 -3.39 18.23
CA ALA A 238 -5.55 -4.63 17.84
C ALA A 238 -5.28 -5.77 18.84
N GLY A 239 -4.08 -5.84 19.41
CA GLY A 239 -3.77 -6.79 20.49
C GLY A 239 -4.64 -6.61 21.74
N PHE A 240 -5.06 -5.39 22.05
CA PHE A 240 -6.01 -5.12 23.12
C PHE A 240 -7.45 -5.59 22.82
N LEU A 241 -7.84 -5.69 21.54
CA LEU A 241 -9.16 -6.25 21.20
C LEU A 241 -9.27 -7.71 21.62
N VAL A 242 -8.22 -8.50 21.34
CA VAL A 242 -8.19 -9.93 21.64
C VAL A 242 -8.10 -10.16 23.16
N THR A 243 -7.31 -9.37 23.88
CA THR A 243 -7.13 -9.52 25.34
C THR A 243 -8.29 -8.98 26.16
N ALA A 244 -8.97 -7.94 25.73
CA ALA A 244 -10.16 -7.41 26.42
C ALA A 244 -11.33 -8.41 26.39
N ALA A 245 -11.37 -9.28 25.38
CA ALA A 245 -12.35 -10.33 25.25
C ALA A 245 -12.08 -11.57 26.15
N GLY A 246 -10.83 -11.82 26.52
CA GLY A 246 -10.40 -13.08 27.19
C GLY A 246 -9.83 -12.99 28.61
N GLY A 247 -9.70 -11.82 29.24
CA GLY A 247 -9.22 -11.74 30.64
C GLY A 247 -8.34 -10.54 30.96
N GLY A 248 -8.52 -10.03 32.12
CA GLY A 248 -7.79 -9.06 32.94
C GLY A 248 -6.95 -7.96 32.27
N ALA A 249 -7.39 -6.69 32.44
CA ALA A 249 -6.69 -5.49 31.94
C ALA A 249 -5.20 -5.38 32.33
N SER A 250 -4.74 -6.06 33.41
CA SER A 250 -3.36 -6.03 33.84
C SER A 250 -2.41 -6.82 32.93
N SER A 251 -2.86 -7.92 32.33
CA SER A 251 -2.03 -8.71 31.41
C SER A 251 -1.87 -8.02 30.05
N ALA A 252 -2.90 -7.28 29.61
CA ALA A 252 -2.90 -6.54 28.36
C ALA A 252 -1.86 -5.41 28.35
N ALA A 253 -1.65 -4.73 29.46
CA ALA A 253 -0.73 -3.60 29.55
C ALA A 253 0.74 -3.98 29.28
N TRP A 254 1.16 -5.19 29.66
CA TRP A 254 2.51 -5.69 29.40
C TRP A 254 2.66 -6.42 28.06
N ARG A 255 1.58 -7.01 27.56
CA ARG A 255 1.62 -7.73 26.28
C ARG A 255 1.99 -6.82 25.10
N ALA A 256 1.45 -5.60 25.02
CA ALA A 256 1.73 -4.71 23.93
C ALA A 256 3.21 -4.27 23.83
N PRO A 257 3.86 -3.76 24.92
CA PRO A 257 5.29 -3.46 24.87
C PRO A 257 6.15 -4.70 24.60
N THR A 258 5.82 -5.85 25.19
CA THR A 258 6.59 -7.09 24.97
C THR A 258 6.47 -7.61 23.54
N GLN A 259 5.31 -7.49 22.92
CA GLN A 259 5.12 -7.84 21.51
C GLN A 259 5.98 -6.96 20.58
N ILE A 260 6.04 -5.64 20.84
CA ILE A 260 6.84 -4.72 20.03
C ILE A 260 8.33 -5.04 20.19
N VAL A 261 8.81 -5.13 21.43
CA VAL A 261 10.23 -5.39 21.69
C VAL A 261 10.62 -6.79 21.25
N GLY A 262 9.80 -7.81 21.55
CA GLY A 262 10.02 -9.19 21.13
C GLY A 262 10.00 -9.35 19.62
N GLY A 263 9.00 -8.74 18.93
CA GLY A 263 8.90 -8.76 17.47
C GLY A 263 10.10 -8.08 16.80
N ALA A 264 10.50 -6.90 17.28
CA ALA A 264 11.68 -6.21 16.77
C ALA A 264 12.97 -7.02 16.98
N LEU A 265 13.17 -7.59 18.16
CA LEU A 265 14.37 -8.38 18.49
C LEU A 265 14.42 -9.66 17.66
N LEU A 266 13.33 -10.44 17.63
CA LEU A 266 13.26 -11.67 16.84
C LEU A 266 13.41 -11.38 15.35
N GLY A 267 12.77 -10.30 14.85
CA GLY A 267 12.93 -9.85 13.47
C GLY A 267 14.38 -9.47 13.16
N TYR A 268 15.03 -8.72 14.03
CA TYR A 268 16.44 -8.37 13.87
C TYR A 268 17.35 -9.60 13.78
N LEU A 269 17.19 -10.54 14.71
CA LEU A 269 17.96 -11.78 14.72
C LEU A 269 17.71 -12.63 13.48
N ALA A 270 16.45 -12.78 13.08
CA ALA A 270 16.06 -13.51 11.88
C ALA A 270 16.64 -12.88 10.60
N GLY A 271 16.55 -11.54 10.46
CA GLY A 271 17.12 -10.82 9.33
C GLY A 271 18.64 -10.90 9.26
N ARG A 272 19.33 -10.79 10.40
CA ARG A 272 20.77 -11.00 10.50
C ARG A 272 21.17 -12.42 10.11
N ALA A 273 20.47 -13.42 10.63
CA ALA A 273 20.72 -14.82 10.30
C ALA A 273 20.53 -15.07 8.80
N LEU A 274 19.43 -14.57 8.22
CA LEU A 274 19.18 -14.69 6.79
C LEU A 274 20.27 -14.00 5.96
N GLY A 275 20.68 -12.78 6.33
CA GLY A 275 21.76 -12.06 5.67
C GLY A 275 23.09 -12.79 5.73
N ALA A 276 23.39 -13.46 6.84
CA ALA A 276 24.61 -14.26 7.01
C ALA A 276 24.60 -15.55 6.17
N ILE A 277 23.43 -16.19 6.04
CA ILE A 277 23.27 -17.43 5.24
C ILE A 277 23.28 -17.12 3.74
N THR A 278 22.85 -15.91 3.35
CA THR A 278 22.77 -15.46 1.96
C THR A 278 23.70 -14.25 1.72
N PRO A 279 25.03 -14.42 1.82
CA PRO A 279 25.96 -13.29 1.74
C PRO A 279 25.89 -12.56 0.40
N PRO A 280 26.28 -11.28 0.34
CA PRO A 280 26.36 -10.53 -0.90
C PRO A 280 27.36 -11.18 -1.85
N ASP A 281 27.07 -11.16 -3.17
CA ASP A 281 27.99 -11.61 -4.19
C ASP A 281 29.29 -10.79 -4.11
N ARG A 282 30.31 -11.36 -3.51
CA ARG A 282 31.66 -10.85 -3.69
C ARG A 282 32.01 -11.09 -5.14
N LYS A 283 31.92 -10.05 -5.97
CA LYS A 283 32.37 -9.91 -7.34
C LYS A 283 33.13 -11.16 -7.89
N VAL A 284 32.39 -12.16 -8.36
CA VAL A 284 32.86 -13.00 -9.42
C VAL A 284 32.39 -12.32 -10.69
N SER A 285 33.20 -11.42 -11.23
CA SER A 285 33.10 -11.06 -12.65
C SER A 285 33.25 -12.39 -13.40
N PRO A 286 32.22 -12.89 -14.10
CA PRO A 286 32.42 -14.06 -14.90
C PRO A 286 33.38 -13.63 -16.03
N SER A 287 34.65 -13.98 -15.90
CA SER A 287 35.53 -14.01 -17.06
C SER A 287 34.91 -15.03 -18.00
N VAL A 288 34.42 -14.53 -19.14
CA VAL A 288 33.85 -15.35 -20.21
C VAL A 288 34.87 -16.43 -20.53
N GLY A 289 34.57 -17.69 -20.18
CA GLY A 289 35.44 -18.84 -20.48
C GLY A 289 35.99 -19.62 -19.30
N SER A 290 35.68 -19.28 -18.02
CA SER A 290 36.14 -20.11 -16.90
C SER A 290 35.20 -21.30 -16.64
N PRO A 291 35.73 -22.50 -16.30
CA PRO A 291 34.92 -23.66 -15.89
C PRO A 291 34.04 -23.42 -14.67
N ASP A 292 34.28 -22.34 -13.94
CA ASP A 292 33.53 -21.93 -12.74
C ASP A 292 32.19 -21.29 -13.03
N ALA A 293 31.88 -20.95 -14.31
CA ALA A 293 30.56 -20.45 -14.70
C ALA A 293 29.43 -21.46 -14.41
N PHE A 294 29.75 -22.75 -14.30
CA PHE A 294 28.77 -23.81 -13.99
C PHE A 294 28.51 -23.96 -12.48
N ARG A 295 29.38 -23.44 -11.61
CA ARG A 295 29.21 -23.50 -10.15
C ARG A 295 28.40 -22.37 -9.58
N ALA A 296 28.18 -21.31 -10.34
CA ALA A 296 27.47 -20.10 -9.88
C ALA A 296 25.98 -20.35 -9.53
N TRP A 297 25.38 -21.48 -9.89
CA TRP A 297 24.00 -21.82 -9.56
C TRP A 297 23.86 -22.73 -8.34
N GLU A 298 24.95 -23.20 -7.75
CA GLU A 298 24.94 -24.20 -6.68
C GLU A 298 24.86 -23.61 -5.26
N VAL A 299 25.04 -22.27 -5.08
CA VAL A 299 24.97 -21.67 -3.74
C VAL A 299 23.59 -21.07 -3.49
N PRO A 300 22.84 -21.59 -2.51
CA PRO A 300 21.54 -21.01 -2.13
C PRO A 300 21.70 -19.57 -1.69
N GLY A 301 21.01 -18.62 -2.34
CA GLY A 301 20.95 -17.22 -1.93
C GLY A 301 21.61 -16.21 -2.86
N GLU A 302 22.31 -16.63 -3.91
CA GLU A 302 23.06 -15.73 -4.79
C GLU A 302 22.22 -14.88 -5.74
N THR A 303 21.00 -15.32 -6.10
CA THR A 303 20.15 -14.52 -6.99
C THR A 303 19.17 -13.65 -6.21
N PRO A 304 18.87 -12.42 -6.70
CA PRO A 304 17.86 -11.55 -6.07
C PRO A 304 16.51 -12.25 -5.87
N ALA A 305 16.13 -13.14 -6.79
CA ALA A 305 14.88 -13.89 -6.70
C ALA A 305 14.89 -14.90 -5.53
N ARG A 306 16.02 -15.60 -5.32
CA ARG A 306 16.16 -16.54 -4.19
C ARG A 306 16.15 -15.81 -2.86
N ARG A 307 16.88 -14.69 -2.74
CA ARG A 307 16.86 -13.85 -1.53
C ARG A 307 15.46 -13.33 -1.24
N ALA A 308 14.73 -12.86 -2.27
CA ALA A 308 13.35 -12.44 -2.15
C ALA A 308 12.43 -13.57 -1.66
N ALA A 309 12.60 -14.79 -2.21
CA ALA A 309 11.83 -15.97 -1.82
C ALA A 309 12.10 -16.37 -0.35
N TRP A 310 13.38 -16.44 0.07
CA TRP A 310 13.74 -16.75 1.46
C TRP A 310 13.21 -15.69 2.43
N LEU A 311 13.38 -14.41 2.09
CA LEU A 311 12.89 -13.31 2.93
C LEU A 311 11.37 -13.33 3.04
N LEU A 312 10.67 -13.57 1.92
CA LEU A 312 9.22 -13.68 1.91
C LEU A 312 8.73 -14.89 2.72
N GLY A 313 9.36 -16.07 2.53
CA GLY A 313 9.01 -17.29 3.27
C GLY A 313 9.19 -17.10 4.78
N MET A 314 10.30 -16.52 5.20
CA MET A 314 10.55 -16.19 6.62
C MET A 314 9.51 -15.17 7.13
N SER A 315 9.18 -14.18 6.32
CA SER A 315 8.19 -13.14 6.68
C SER A 315 6.79 -13.71 6.83
N LEU A 316 6.38 -14.62 5.95
CA LEU A 316 5.11 -15.34 6.07
C LEU A 316 5.08 -16.21 7.32
N LEU A 317 6.18 -16.90 7.63
CA LEU A 317 6.30 -17.67 8.88
C LEU A 317 6.12 -16.78 10.11
N ILE A 318 6.79 -15.62 10.15
CA ILE A 318 6.67 -14.66 11.26
C ILE A 318 5.23 -14.16 11.39
N LEU A 319 4.55 -13.82 10.27
CA LEU A 319 3.19 -13.31 10.29
C LEU A 319 2.18 -14.37 10.74
N PHE A 320 2.23 -15.58 10.18
CA PHE A 320 1.30 -16.63 10.54
C PHE A 320 1.54 -17.16 11.96
N ALA A 321 2.79 -17.37 12.36
CA ALA A 321 3.11 -17.74 13.74
C ALA A 321 2.72 -16.64 14.73
N GLY A 322 2.90 -15.37 14.36
CA GLY A 322 2.47 -14.24 15.17
C GLY A 322 0.95 -14.11 15.29
N ALA A 323 0.21 -14.49 14.25
CA ALA A 323 -1.25 -14.54 14.30
C ALA A 323 -1.73 -15.65 15.26
N GLU A 324 -1.16 -16.85 15.21
CA GLU A 324 -1.46 -17.96 16.12
C GLU A 324 -1.07 -17.63 17.59
N ALA A 325 0.01 -16.87 17.76
CA ALA A 325 0.46 -16.44 19.10
C ALA A 325 -0.27 -15.18 19.61
N GLU A 326 -1.27 -14.66 18.92
CA GLU A 326 -1.96 -13.38 19.22
C GLU A 326 -1.01 -12.17 19.29
N MET A 327 0.09 -12.21 18.51
CA MET A 327 1.16 -11.21 18.47
C MET A 327 1.24 -10.47 17.13
N THR A 328 0.12 -10.23 16.47
CA THR A 328 0.06 -9.71 15.10
C THR A 328 0.84 -8.40 14.90
N GLY A 329 0.78 -7.47 15.85
CA GLY A 329 1.53 -6.21 15.79
C GLY A 329 3.03 -6.40 15.90
N GLY A 330 3.47 -7.24 16.81
CA GLY A 330 4.88 -7.61 16.97
C GLY A 330 5.42 -8.33 15.73
N ALA A 331 4.63 -9.23 15.15
CA ALA A 331 4.98 -9.96 13.94
C ALA A 331 5.16 -9.02 12.72
N ALA A 332 4.22 -8.08 12.52
CA ALA A 332 4.33 -7.11 11.43
C ALA A 332 5.58 -6.22 11.56
N LEU A 333 5.87 -5.73 12.77
CA LEU A 333 7.10 -4.99 13.04
C LEU A 333 8.34 -5.88 12.84
N GLY A 334 8.28 -7.14 13.29
CA GLY A 334 9.34 -8.14 13.13
C GLY A 334 9.73 -8.34 11.67
N VAL A 335 8.76 -8.43 10.76
CA VAL A 335 9.00 -8.55 9.31
C VAL A 335 9.72 -7.33 8.75
N ILE A 336 9.30 -6.12 9.12
CA ILE A 336 9.96 -4.88 8.65
C ILE A 336 11.41 -4.84 9.14
N VAL A 337 11.63 -5.12 10.43
CA VAL A 337 12.96 -5.12 11.03
C VAL A 337 13.85 -6.21 10.44
N ALA A 338 13.30 -7.42 10.22
CA ALA A 338 14.02 -8.52 9.57
C ALA A 338 14.47 -8.14 8.15
N SER A 339 13.58 -7.53 7.37
CA SER A 339 13.87 -7.11 6.02
C SER A 339 14.92 -6.00 5.97
N ALA A 340 14.84 -5.02 6.88
CA ALA A 340 15.84 -3.97 7.01
C ALA A 340 17.20 -4.50 7.47
N ALA A 341 17.22 -5.47 8.40
CA ALA A 341 18.45 -6.11 8.87
C ALA A 341 19.11 -6.93 7.75
N ALA A 342 18.34 -7.72 7.00
CA ALA A 342 18.83 -8.47 5.84
C ALA A 342 19.36 -7.53 4.75
N ALA A 343 18.65 -6.44 4.44
CA ALA A 343 19.08 -5.43 3.46
C ALA A 343 20.43 -4.81 3.82
N ARG A 344 20.67 -4.58 5.11
CA ARG A 344 21.94 -4.04 5.61
C ARG A 344 23.12 -5.01 5.39
N GLU A 345 22.89 -6.32 5.57
CA GLU A 345 23.90 -7.34 5.32
C GLU A 345 24.20 -7.51 3.83
N TRP A 346 23.17 -7.46 2.98
CA TRP A 346 23.32 -7.61 1.53
C TRP A 346 23.94 -6.39 0.85
N GLY A 347 23.78 -5.20 1.44
CA GLY A 347 24.14 -3.93 0.83
C GLY A 347 23.06 -3.37 -0.11
N ALA A 348 23.21 -2.10 -0.47
CA ALA A 348 22.16 -1.34 -1.16
C ALA A 348 21.79 -1.88 -2.55
N LEU A 349 22.77 -2.40 -3.32
CA LEU A 349 22.54 -2.91 -4.67
C LEU A 349 21.71 -4.20 -4.65
N ASP A 350 22.08 -5.15 -3.80
CA ASP A 350 21.41 -6.44 -3.69
C ASP A 350 20.02 -6.29 -3.06
N ALA A 351 19.88 -5.43 -2.04
CA ALA A 351 18.59 -5.08 -1.46
C ALA A 351 17.65 -4.44 -2.49
N LYS A 352 18.15 -3.53 -3.33
CA LYS A 352 17.39 -2.91 -4.42
C LYS A 352 16.99 -3.95 -5.48
N ALA A 353 17.87 -4.85 -5.86
CA ALA A 353 17.57 -5.93 -6.81
C ALA A 353 16.48 -6.88 -6.26
N CYS A 354 16.60 -7.29 -5.00
CA CYS A 354 15.59 -8.08 -4.29
C CYS A 354 14.24 -7.35 -4.23
N GLY A 355 14.26 -6.05 -3.91
CA GLY A 355 13.07 -5.19 -3.95
C GLY A 355 12.43 -5.12 -5.35
N GLY A 356 13.24 -5.15 -6.42
CA GLY A 356 12.77 -5.21 -7.81
C GLY A 356 11.91 -6.45 -8.09
N VAL A 357 12.35 -7.62 -7.65
CA VAL A 357 11.59 -8.88 -7.79
C VAL A 357 10.25 -8.78 -7.03
N LEU A 358 10.29 -8.28 -5.80
CA LEU A 358 9.08 -8.11 -4.99
C LEU A 358 8.14 -7.03 -5.55
N ASN A 359 8.66 -6.04 -6.30
CA ASN A 359 7.83 -5.08 -7.01
C ASN A 359 6.98 -5.74 -8.11
N VAL A 360 7.55 -6.68 -8.86
CA VAL A 360 6.81 -7.46 -9.86
C VAL A 360 5.72 -8.28 -9.17
N LEU A 361 6.08 -9.06 -8.14
CA LEU A 361 5.12 -9.84 -7.37
C LEU A 361 3.99 -8.97 -6.79
N TRP A 362 4.33 -7.78 -6.30
CA TRP A 362 3.36 -6.83 -5.76
C TRP A 362 2.41 -6.32 -6.83
N ASN A 363 2.94 -5.76 -7.91
CA ASN A 363 2.13 -5.06 -8.91
C ASN A 363 1.23 -6.01 -9.70
N ASP A 364 1.74 -7.21 -10.02
CA ASP A 364 1.07 -8.13 -10.91
C ASP A 364 0.14 -9.10 -10.18
N PHE A 365 0.39 -9.35 -8.88
CA PHE A 365 -0.36 -10.35 -8.14
C PHE A 365 -0.88 -9.87 -6.77
N ALA A 366 0.02 -9.48 -5.86
CA ALA A 366 -0.37 -9.24 -4.47
C ALA A 366 -1.27 -8.00 -4.30
N GLN A 367 -1.00 -6.92 -5.04
CA GLN A 367 -1.81 -5.70 -5.01
C GLN A 367 -3.21 -5.92 -5.58
N PRO A 368 -3.41 -6.45 -6.81
CA PRO A 368 -4.76 -6.72 -7.32
C PRO A 368 -5.55 -7.63 -6.38
N LEU A 369 -4.92 -8.69 -5.87
CA LEU A 369 -5.55 -9.63 -4.96
C LEU A 369 -5.98 -8.98 -3.66
N LEU A 370 -5.08 -8.23 -3.00
CA LEU A 370 -5.37 -7.56 -1.73
C LEU A 370 -6.53 -6.58 -1.87
N PHE A 371 -6.46 -5.69 -2.87
CA PHE A 371 -7.50 -4.66 -3.02
C PHE A 371 -8.83 -5.24 -3.46
N ALA A 372 -8.84 -6.29 -4.28
CA ALA A 372 -10.07 -7.00 -4.63
C ALA A 372 -10.70 -7.70 -3.42
N LEU A 373 -9.91 -8.43 -2.65
CA LEU A 373 -10.40 -9.14 -1.47
C LEU A 373 -10.92 -8.20 -0.40
N ILE A 374 -10.26 -7.06 -0.16
CA ILE A 374 -10.72 -6.09 0.83
C ILE A 374 -11.98 -5.34 0.34
N GLY A 375 -12.08 -5.07 -0.96
CA GLY A 375 -13.30 -4.55 -1.56
C GLY A 375 -14.47 -5.52 -1.44
N ALA A 376 -14.24 -6.80 -1.73
CA ALA A 376 -15.23 -7.87 -1.62
C ALA A 376 -15.62 -8.21 -0.17
N ALA A 377 -14.84 -7.81 0.81
CA ALA A 377 -15.17 -8.00 2.22
C ALA A 377 -16.21 -6.98 2.75
N VAL A 378 -16.45 -5.87 2.03
CA VAL A 378 -17.43 -4.85 2.44
C VAL A 378 -18.82 -5.15 1.88
N ASP A 379 -19.75 -5.39 2.76
CA ASP A 379 -21.18 -5.56 2.47
C ASP A 379 -21.93 -4.28 2.87
N VAL A 380 -22.38 -3.50 1.88
CA VAL A 380 -23.07 -2.24 2.11
C VAL A 380 -24.43 -2.45 2.80
N SER A 381 -25.07 -3.61 2.61
CA SER A 381 -26.36 -3.88 3.22
C SER A 381 -26.30 -3.99 4.75
N ARG A 382 -25.10 -4.20 5.31
CA ARG A 382 -24.84 -4.32 6.75
C ARG A 382 -24.49 -2.99 7.42
N LEU A 383 -24.33 -1.92 6.64
CA LEU A 383 -23.95 -0.59 7.12
C LEU A 383 -25.16 0.32 7.16
N SER A 384 -25.31 1.06 8.24
CA SER A 384 -26.30 2.15 8.32
C SER A 384 -25.78 3.42 7.64
N GLY A 385 -26.69 4.23 7.10
CA GLY A 385 -26.33 5.54 6.54
C GLY A 385 -25.65 6.46 7.57
N ASP A 386 -26.04 6.37 8.84
CA ASP A 386 -25.45 7.12 9.94
C ASP A 386 -24.00 6.74 10.21
N GLU A 387 -23.66 5.44 10.16
CA GLU A 387 -22.27 4.96 10.30
C GLU A 387 -21.40 5.44 9.15
N VAL A 388 -21.90 5.41 7.92
CA VAL A 388 -21.17 5.92 6.74
C VAL A 388 -20.98 7.43 6.88
N GLY A 389 -22.02 8.17 7.26
CA GLY A 389 -21.96 9.62 7.47
C GLY A 389 -20.97 10.01 8.57
N ALA A 390 -21.02 9.32 9.72
CA ALA A 390 -20.06 9.47 10.80
C ALA A 390 -18.63 9.15 10.35
N GLY A 391 -18.45 8.09 9.57
CA GLY A 391 -17.15 7.70 9.01
C GLY A 391 -16.55 8.76 8.10
N VAL A 392 -17.34 9.35 7.19
CA VAL A 392 -16.90 10.49 6.36
C VAL A 392 -16.50 11.68 7.21
N GLY A 393 -17.31 12.01 8.24
CA GLY A 393 -17.00 13.08 9.19
C GLY A 393 -15.70 12.84 9.95
N LEU A 394 -15.49 11.62 10.46
CA LEU A 394 -14.26 11.22 11.16
C LEU A 394 -13.04 11.30 10.24
N LEU A 395 -13.17 10.83 8.99
CA LEU A 395 -12.12 10.93 8.01
C LEU A 395 -11.75 12.38 7.70
N ALA A 396 -12.74 13.23 7.47
CA ALA A 396 -12.52 14.66 7.20
C ALA A 396 -11.85 15.36 8.39
N ALA A 397 -12.33 15.13 9.61
CA ALA A 397 -11.74 15.70 10.83
C ALA A 397 -10.29 15.20 11.04
N GLY A 398 -10.06 13.89 10.87
CA GLY A 398 -8.73 13.30 10.96
C GLY A 398 -7.76 13.90 9.93
N LEU A 399 -8.19 14.04 8.66
CA LEU A 399 -7.38 14.65 7.61
C LEU A 399 -7.07 16.14 7.87
N CYS A 400 -8.01 16.91 8.43
CA CYS A 400 -7.76 18.30 8.83
C CYS A 400 -6.69 18.38 9.91
N VAL A 401 -6.80 17.58 10.96
CA VAL A 401 -5.78 17.50 12.02
C VAL A 401 -4.44 17.05 11.47
N ARG A 402 -4.43 15.99 10.67
CA ARG A 402 -3.21 15.47 10.02
C ARG A 402 -2.53 16.52 9.15
N GLY A 403 -3.29 17.18 8.28
CA GLY A 403 -2.76 18.23 7.39
C GLY A 403 -2.16 19.40 8.14
N LEU A 404 -2.84 19.88 9.19
CA LEU A 404 -2.35 20.94 10.06
C LEU A 404 -1.05 20.54 10.75
N VAL A 405 -1.00 19.36 11.37
CA VAL A 405 0.19 18.89 12.09
C VAL A 405 1.32 18.58 11.13
N ALA A 406 1.07 18.04 9.93
CA ALA A 406 2.08 17.84 8.91
C ALA A 406 2.69 19.16 8.41
N PHE A 407 1.85 20.18 8.21
CA PHE A 407 2.32 21.54 7.87
C PHE A 407 3.22 22.13 8.96
N LEU A 408 2.85 21.97 10.23
CA LEU A 408 3.64 22.44 11.37
C LEU A 408 4.94 21.63 11.53
N ALA A 409 4.87 20.30 11.39
CA ALA A 409 6.00 19.39 11.49
C ALA A 409 7.06 19.60 10.38
N ALA A 410 6.62 19.99 9.17
CA ALA A 410 7.48 20.39 8.08
C ALA A 410 8.17 21.75 8.31
N GLY A 411 7.76 22.50 9.34
CA GLY A 411 8.38 23.75 9.75
C GLY A 411 9.68 23.55 10.53
N GLY A 412 10.42 24.65 10.74
CA GLY A 412 11.69 24.64 11.47
C GLY A 412 12.90 24.12 10.67
N GLY A 413 12.75 23.98 9.36
CA GLY A 413 13.79 23.63 8.39
C GLY A 413 13.89 24.64 7.24
N GLN A 414 14.55 24.25 6.15
CA GLN A 414 14.77 25.11 4.97
C GLN A 414 13.56 25.16 4.01
N LEU A 415 12.44 24.50 4.32
CA LEU A 415 11.26 24.44 3.44
C LEU A 415 10.50 25.77 3.42
N ALA A 416 10.24 26.30 2.22
CA ALA A 416 9.40 27.45 2.00
C ALA A 416 7.94 27.18 2.42
N PHE A 417 7.17 28.24 2.65
CA PHE A 417 5.75 28.11 3.05
C PHE A 417 4.93 27.25 2.09
N THR A 418 5.10 27.43 0.77
CA THR A 418 4.41 26.66 -0.27
C THR A 418 4.84 25.19 -0.27
N GLU A 419 6.12 24.89 -0.04
CA GLU A 419 6.63 23.52 0.06
C GLU A 419 6.06 22.79 1.29
N ARG A 420 5.84 23.50 2.41
CA ARG A 420 5.18 22.95 3.60
C ARG A 420 3.71 22.62 3.33
N ILE A 421 3.00 23.44 2.56
CA ILE A 421 1.63 23.14 2.11
C ILE A 421 1.64 21.87 1.24
N PHE A 422 2.60 21.76 0.32
CA PHE A 422 2.73 20.55 -0.49
C PHE A 422 2.96 19.30 0.36
N VAL A 423 3.85 19.37 1.36
CA VAL A 423 4.09 18.26 2.30
C VAL A 423 2.81 17.88 3.04
N ALA A 424 2.02 18.84 3.52
CA ALA A 424 0.75 18.58 4.17
C ALA A 424 -0.25 17.87 3.24
N ILE A 425 -0.34 18.28 1.98
CA ILE A 425 -1.17 17.61 0.96
C ILE A 425 -0.66 16.19 0.68
N ALA A 426 0.65 16.00 0.56
CA ALA A 426 1.25 14.70 0.34
C ALA A 426 1.03 13.72 1.51
N TRP A 427 0.71 14.22 2.71
CA TRP A 427 0.45 13.41 3.91
C TRP A 427 -1.00 12.91 4.02
N MET A 428 -1.91 13.28 3.09
CA MET A 428 -3.34 12.93 3.16
C MET A 428 -3.71 11.57 2.55
N PRO A 429 -3.07 11.06 1.46
CA PRO A 429 -3.54 9.85 0.80
C PRO A 429 -3.43 8.60 1.67
N LYS A 430 -4.48 7.78 1.65
CA LYS A 430 -4.59 6.50 2.36
C LYS A 430 -4.91 5.40 1.35
N ALA A 431 -4.25 4.24 1.47
CA ALA A 431 -4.55 3.09 0.61
C ALA A 431 -4.00 1.76 1.14
N THR A 432 -2.69 1.50 0.99
CA THR A 432 -2.09 0.17 1.15
C THR A 432 -2.15 -0.36 2.57
N VAL A 433 -1.89 0.49 3.56
CA VAL A 433 -1.92 0.09 4.97
C VAL A 433 -3.35 -0.17 5.42
N GLN A 434 -4.30 0.68 5.03
CA GLN A 434 -5.72 0.48 5.30
C GLN A 434 -6.22 -0.82 4.68
N ALA A 435 -5.90 -1.09 3.41
CA ALA A 435 -6.28 -2.34 2.74
C ALA A 435 -5.70 -3.58 3.44
N ALA A 436 -4.47 -3.49 3.92
CA ALA A 436 -3.80 -4.61 4.57
C ALA A 436 -4.32 -4.89 5.99
N LEU A 437 -4.70 -3.83 6.73
CA LEU A 437 -5.01 -3.94 8.16
C LEU A 437 -6.50 -3.92 8.48
N ALA A 438 -7.35 -3.30 7.64
CA ALA A 438 -8.77 -3.10 7.96
C ALA A 438 -9.54 -4.41 8.18
N GLY A 439 -9.14 -5.50 7.54
CA GLY A 439 -9.76 -6.81 7.71
C GLY A 439 -9.34 -7.57 8.97
N LEU A 440 -8.20 -7.23 9.58
CA LEU A 440 -7.68 -7.98 10.73
C LEU A 440 -8.60 -7.98 11.96
N PRO A 441 -9.23 -6.85 12.34
CA PRO A 441 -10.21 -6.84 13.43
C PRO A 441 -11.41 -7.76 13.16
N LEU A 442 -11.87 -7.83 11.90
CA LEU A 442 -12.97 -8.70 11.52
C LEU A 442 -12.59 -10.18 11.59
N ASP A 443 -11.42 -10.53 11.09
CA ASP A 443 -10.92 -11.90 11.16
C ASP A 443 -10.78 -12.36 12.63
N ALA A 444 -10.27 -11.50 13.50
CA ALA A 444 -10.13 -11.77 14.92
C ALA A 444 -11.50 -11.88 15.64
N ALA A 445 -12.46 -11.01 15.29
CA ALA A 445 -13.80 -11.04 15.89
C ALA A 445 -14.56 -12.32 15.51
N ILE A 446 -14.53 -12.71 14.23
CA ILE A 446 -15.15 -13.95 13.75
C ILE A 446 -14.54 -15.18 14.46
N ALA A 447 -13.22 -15.21 14.61
CA ALA A 447 -12.54 -16.29 15.33
C ALA A 447 -12.95 -16.34 16.82
N TYR A 448 -13.03 -15.19 17.48
CA TYR A 448 -13.43 -15.05 18.88
C TYR A 448 -14.89 -15.49 19.10
N GLU A 449 -15.81 -15.13 18.21
CA GLU A 449 -17.23 -15.47 18.28
C GLU A 449 -17.53 -16.87 17.68
N GLY A 450 -16.53 -17.73 17.50
CA GLY A 450 -16.67 -19.12 17.07
C GLY A 450 -17.24 -19.28 15.67
N GLY A 451 -17.08 -18.27 14.81
CA GLY A 451 -17.59 -18.23 13.43
C GLY A 451 -18.95 -17.54 13.29
N ASP A 452 -19.51 -16.98 14.36
CA ASP A 452 -20.77 -16.22 14.29
C ASP A 452 -20.54 -14.86 13.61
N LYS A 453 -21.09 -14.73 12.40
CA LYS A 453 -21.02 -13.49 11.61
C LYS A 453 -22.00 -12.40 12.08
N ASN A 454 -22.88 -12.69 13.03
CA ASN A 454 -23.87 -11.75 13.57
C ASN A 454 -23.56 -11.30 14.99
N GLY A 455 -22.45 -11.74 15.55
CA GLY A 455 -22.01 -11.38 16.87
C GLY A 455 -21.72 -9.89 17.02
N PRO A 456 -21.75 -9.36 18.24
CA PRO A 456 -21.56 -7.92 18.48
C PRO A 456 -20.15 -7.44 18.15
N GLU A 457 -19.12 -8.24 18.38
CA GLU A 457 -17.74 -7.90 18.04
C GLU A 457 -17.52 -7.92 16.51
N THR A 458 -18.10 -8.91 15.82
CA THR A 458 -18.07 -9.00 14.36
C THR A 458 -18.70 -7.76 13.72
N LYS A 459 -19.88 -7.30 14.20
CA LYS A 459 -20.52 -6.09 13.70
C LYS A 459 -19.67 -4.82 13.89
N ARG A 460 -19.03 -4.67 15.05
CA ARG A 460 -18.11 -3.54 15.31
C ARG A 460 -16.90 -3.56 14.39
N ALA A 461 -16.37 -4.72 14.14
CA ALA A 461 -15.24 -4.91 13.25
C ALA A 461 -15.61 -4.70 11.77
N GLU A 462 -16.82 -5.06 11.34
CA GLU A 462 -17.36 -4.74 10.01
C GLU A 462 -17.41 -3.23 9.77
N VAL A 463 -17.82 -2.44 10.75
CA VAL A 463 -17.79 -0.97 10.67
C VAL A 463 -16.35 -0.48 10.47
N ILE A 464 -15.37 -0.98 11.23
CA ILE A 464 -13.96 -0.59 11.07
C ILE A 464 -13.44 -0.92 9.66
N LEU A 465 -13.74 -2.13 9.17
CA LEU A 465 -13.39 -2.56 7.82
C LEU A 465 -13.98 -1.62 6.77
N ALA A 466 -15.27 -1.36 6.85
CA ALA A 466 -15.98 -0.50 5.89
C ALA A 466 -15.44 0.93 5.87
N LEU A 467 -15.17 1.50 7.04
CA LEU A 467 -14.58 2.83 7.16
C LEU A 467 -13.14 2.87 6.64
N GLY A 468 -12.36 1.81 6.83
CA GLY A 468 -11.03 1.65 6.21
C GLY A 468 -11.10 1.65 4.68
N VAL A 469 -12.05 0.91 4.10
CA VAL A 469 -12.28 0.88 2.64
C VAL A 469 -12.79 2.23 2.13
N LEU A 470 -13.71 2.86 2.85
CA LEU A 470 -14.22 4.20 2.52
C LEU A 470 -13.08 5.24 2.50
N ALA A 471 -12.17 5.17 3.47
CA ALA A 471 -11.01 6.05 3.50
C ALA A 471 -10.15 5.89 2.23
N ILE A 472 -9.93 4.66 1.74
CA ILE A 472 -9.20 4.41 0.49
C ILE A 472 -9.95 4.97 -0.71
N LEU A 473 -11.26 4.65 -0.83
CA LEU A 473 -12.10 5.08 -1.96
C LEU A 473 -12.11 6.60 -2.14
N ILE A 474 -12.10 7.34 -1.04
CA ILE A 474 -12.10 8.80 -1.06
C ILE A 474 -10.69 9.35 -1.26
N THR A 475 -9.73 8.93 -0.44
CA THR A 475 -8.45 9.64 -0.35
C THR A 475 -7.41 9.18 -1.37
N ALA A 476 -7.47 7.94 -1.89
CA ALA A 476 -6.48 7.49 -2.87
C ALA A 476 -6.58 8.25 -4.20
N PRO A 477 -7.77 8.37 -4.84
CA PRO A 477 -7.89 9.13 -6.08
C PRO A 477 -7.72 10.64 -5.87
N LEU A 478 -8.36 11.21 -4.84
CA LEU A 478 -8.26 12.64 -4.55
C LEU A 478 -6.85 13.05 -4.16
N GLY A 479 -6.18 12.23 -3.34
CA GLY A 479 -4.83 12.47 -2.90
C GLY A 479 -3.81 12.36 -4.03
N ALA A 480 -3.93 11.36 -4.91
CA ALA A 480 -3.08 11.25 -6.10
C ALA A 480 -3.21 12.48 -7.01
N ALA A 481 -4.45 12.95 -7.25
CA ALA A 481 -4.71 14.16 -8.02
C ALA A 481 -4.17 15.41 -7.31
N ALA A 482 -4.40 15.54 -6.01
CA ALA A 482 -3.93 16.67 -5.23
C ALA A 482 -2.40 16.78 -5.22
N VAL A 483 -1.69 15.68 -5.02
CA VAL A 483 -0.20 15.65 -5.07
C VAL A 483 0.31 16.02 -6.46
N ALA A 484 -0.28 15.47 -7.52
CA ALA A 484 0.15 15.76 -8.89
C ALA A 484 -0.04 17.24 -9.26
N VAL A 485 -1.22 17.82 -8.95
CA VAL A 485 -1.56 19.21 -9.29
C VAL A 485 -0.83 20.21 -8.40
N SER A 486 -0.77 19.95 -7.10
CA SER A 486 -0.11 20.86 -6.15
C SER A 486 1.41 20.86 -6.30
N GLY A 487 2.01 19.73 -6.71
CA GLY A 487 3.46 19.63 -6.89
C GLY A 487 4.01 20.63 -7.91
N GLU A 488 3.39 20.72 -9.08
CA GLU A 488 3.82 21.67 -10.12
C GLU A 488 3.55 23.14 -9.75
N ARG A 489 2.59 23.41 -8.84
CA ARG A 489 2.22 24.77 -8.43
C ARG A 489 2.98 25.28 -7.20
N LEU A 490 3.28 24.39 -6.27
CA LEU A 490 3.80 24.76 -4.94
C LEU A 490 5.31 24.51 -4.78
N LEU A 491 5.87 23.58 -5.57
CA LEU A 491 7.30 23.26 -5.53
C LEU A 491 8.08 24.11 -6.54
N LYS A 492 9.26 24.56 -6.14
CA LYS A 492 10.17 25.24 -7.05
C LYS A 492 10.82 24.25 -8.00
N LYS A 493 10.91 24.63 -9.29
CA LYS A 493 11.64 23.87 -10.28
C LYS A 493 13.13 24.23 -10.21
N ALA A 494 14.02 23.23 -10.31
CA ALA A 494 15.45 23.47 -10.47
C ALA A 494 15.70 24.11 -11.84
N GLU A 495 16.50 25.19 -11.88
CA GLU A 495 16.89 25.83 -13.14
C GLU A 495 17.99 25.00 -13.81
N ALA A 496 17.94 24.85 -15.11
CA ALA A 496 18.85 24.00 -15.89
C ALA A 496 20.34 24.41 -15.82
N SER A 497 20.65 25.56 -15.24
CA SER A 497 22.01 26.07 -15.06
C SER A 497 22.78 25.46 -13.88
N ASP A 498 22.11 24.73 -12.97
CA ASP A 498 22.74 24.17 -11.77
C ASP A 498 23.23 22.71 -11.98
N GLU A 499 22.94 22.08 -13.12
CA GLU A 499 23.38 20.69 -13.41
C GLU A 499 24.85 20.63 -13.88
N GLU A 500 25.38 21.68 -14.52
CA GLU A 500 26.76 21.73 -14.98
C GLU A 500 27.80 22.00 -13.85
N SER A 501 27.35 22.50 -12.70
CA SER A 501 28.27 22.79 -11.57
C SER A 501 28.52 21.62 -10.61
N ASN A 502 27.78 20.51 -10.74
CA ASN A 502 27.97 19.32 -9.89
C ASN A 502 28.72 18.17 -10.60
N GLU A 503 29.10 18.32 -11.88
CA GLU A 503 29.95 17.36 -12.61
C GLU A 503 31.43 17.80 -12.74
N GLN A 504 31.83 18.92 -12.13
CA GLN A 504 33.20 19.31 -11.97
C GLN A 504 33.67 19.12 -10.52
#